data_b9e0fc754bd93e7c609be7b8588dd1f6
#
_entry.id   b9e0fc754bd93e7c609be7b8588dd1f6
#
_cell.length_a   1.000
_cell.length_b   1.000
_cell.length_c   1.000
_cell.angle_alpha   90.00
_cell.angle_beta   90.00
_cell.angle_gamma   90.00
#
_symmetry.space_group_name_H-M   'P 1'
#
loop_
_entity.id
_entity.type
_entity.pdbx_description
1 polymer ?
#
loop_
_entity_poly.entity_id
_entity_poly.type
_entity_poly.pdbx_seq_one_letter_code
_entity_poly.pdbx_strand_id
1 'polypeptide(L)'
;MTADALQKELSKGWAMLVFQYHGKEGHVDPYDPRDENFSYLLWYDGDEKLVHSMEDVMNTPIFDGHSLSEIAGDISEIDWC
;
A
#
# COMPACT_ATOMS: atom_id res chain seq x y z
N MET A 1 -6.45 -11.66 2.93
CA MET A 1 -5.83 -11.00 4.08
C MET A 1 -6.77 -9.91 4.60
N THR A 2 -6.78 -9.62 5.89
CA THR A 2 -7.61 -8.55 6.43
C THR A 2 -6.90 -7.22 6.40
N ALA A 3 -7.67 -6.13 6.42
CA ALA A 3 -7.12 -4.77 6.49
C ALA A 3 -6.25 -4.60 7.75
N ASP A 4 -6.69 -5.13 8.89
CA ASP A 4 -5.94 -5.05 10.15
C ASP A 4 -4.59 -5.78 10.05
N ALA A 5 -4.56 -6.95 9.43
CA ALA A 5 -3.32 -7.71 9.24
C ALA A 5 -2.35 -6.97 8.33
N LEU A 6 -2.84 -6.38 7.23
CA LEU A 6 -2.02 -5.56 6.33
C LEU A 6 -1.44 -4.35 7.06
N GLN A 7 -2.27 -3.63 7.78
CA GLN A 7 -1.86 -2.45 8.52
C GLN A 7 -0.79 -2.78 9.54
N LYS A 8 -0.96 -3.89 10.27
CA LYS A 8 -0.02 -4.34 11.28
C LYS A 8 1.36 -4.64 10.66
N GLU A 9 1.40 -5.36 9.53
CA GLU A 9 2.65 -5.65 8.85
C GLU A 9 3.29 -4.39 8.27
N LEU A 10 2.52 -3.53 7.62
CA LEU A 10 3.02 -2.29 7.05
C LEU A 10 3.56 -1.34 8.13
N SER A 11 2.97 -1.34 9.32
CA SER A 11 3.40 -0.50 10.43
C SER A 11 4.82 -0.83 10.92
N LYS A 12 5.32 -2.02 10.63
CA LYS A 12 6.70 -2.39 10.95
C LYS A 12 7.72 -1.64 10.12
N GLY A 13 7.34 -1.17 8.94
CA GLY A 13 8.15 -0.28 8.10
C GLY A 13 9.41 -0.90 7.51
N TRP A 14 9.51 -2.24 7.42
CA TRP A 14 10.73 -2.92 7.01
C TRP A 14 10.66 -3.57 5.62
N ALA A 15 9.47 -3.66 5.05
CA ALA A 15 9.29 -4.31 3.75
C ALA A 15 8.22 -3.61 2.92
N MET A 16 8.41 -3.61 1.61
CA MET A 16 7.43 -3.11 0.66
C MET A 16 6.38 -4.21 0.39
N LEU A 17 5.12 -3.83 0.39
CA LEU A 17 4.03 -4.70 -0.02
C LEU A 17 3.87 -4.65 -1.54
N VAL A 18 3.85 -5.80 -2.17
CA VAL A 18 3.53 -5.96 -3.60
C VAL A 18 2.36 -6.93 -3.71
N PHE A 19 1.39 -6.61 -4.55
CA PHE A 19 0.21 -7.46 -4.71
C PHE A 19 -0.41 -7.28 -6.09
N GLN A 20 -1.39 -8.13 -6.41
CA GLN A 20 -2.21 -8.02 -7.61
C GLN A 20 -3.65 -7.70 -7.20
N TYR A 21 -4.26 -6.77 -7.93
CA TYR A 21 -5.66 -6.39 -7.75
C TYR A 21 -6.25 -6.01 -9.10
N HIS A 22 -7.38 -6.62 -9.47
CA HIS A 22 -8.03 -6.41 -10.76
C HIS A 22 -7.08 -6.61 -11.96
N GLY A 23 -6.18 -7.60 -11.85
CA GLY A 23 -5.22 -7.92 -12.92
C GLY A 23 -4.06 -6.95 -13.05
N LYS A 24 -3.89 -6.02 -12.11
CA LYS A 24 -2.84 -5.00 -12.12
C LYS A 24 -2.03 -5.06 -10.84
N GLU A 25 -0.76 -4.63 -10.95
CA GLU A 25 0.16 -4.64 -9.81
C GLU A 25 -0.04 -3.41 -8.94
N GLY A 26 -0.07 -3.62 -7.63
CA GLY A 26 -0.09 -2.55 -6.63
C GLY A 26 1.10 -2.66 -5.69
N HIS A 27 1.59 -1.51 -5.22
CA HIS A 27 2.70 -1.44 -4.27
C HIS A 27 2.36 -0.49 -3.13
N VAL A 28 2.84 -0.82 -1.93
CA VAL A 28 2.92 0.11 -0.81
C VAL A 28 4.35 0.05 -0.29
N ASP A 29 5.10 1.12 -0.52
CA ASP A 29 6.48 1.24 -0.06
C ASP A 29 6.50 2.08 1.22
N PRO A 30 6.83 1.50 2.38
CA PRO A 30 6.85 2.23 3.64
C PRO A 30 7.98 3.22 3.79
N TYR A 31 8.88 3.32 2.80
CA TYR A 31 9.96 4.29 2.78
C TYR A 31 10.19 4.79 1.36
N ASP A 32 10.06 6.11 1.16
CA ASP A 32 10.39 6.73 -0.11
C ASP A 32 11.68 7.55 0.06
N PRO A 33 12.79 7.18 -0.60
CA PRO A 33 14.05 7.90 -0.47
C PRO A 33 14.01 9.33 -1.00
N ARG A 34 12.95 9.71 -1.72
CA ARG A 34 12.75 11.08 -2.21
C ARG A 34 12.23 12.02 -1.13
N ASP A 35 11.81 11.50 0.01
CA ASP A 35 11.24 12.27 1.11
C ASP A 35 12.15 12.16 2.34
N GLU A 36 12.55 13.32 2.91
CA GLU A 36 13.39 13.36 4.11
C GLU A 36 12.67 12.88 5.37
N ASN A 37 11.33 12.97 5.36
CA ASN A 37 10.50 12.45 6.44
C ASN A 37 10.10 11.02 6.13
N PHE A 38 9.78 10.25 7.17
CA PHE A 38 9.25 8.91 6.96
C PHE A 38 7.89 9.01 6.29
N SER A 39 7.74 8.37 5.13
CA SER A 39 6.55 8.44 4.31
C SER A 39 6.26 7.10 3.67
N TYR A 40 5.10 7.00 3.03
CA TYR A 40 4.67 5.80 2.32
C TYR A 40 4.34 6.19 0.89
N LEU A 41 4.88 5.44 -0.07
CA LEU A 41 4.54 5.62 -1.48
C LEU A 41 3.53 4.56 -1.87
N LEU A 42 2.35 5.00 -2.31
CA LEU A 42 1.33 4.12 -2.86
C LEU A 42 1.44 4.14 -4.38
N TRP A 43 1.42 2.98 -4.99
CA TRP A 43 1.52 2.87 -6.45
C TRP A 43 0.54 1.83 -6.98
N TYR A 44 -0.14 2.16 -8.06
CA TYR A 44 -1.06 1.25 -8.72
C TYR A 44 -1.15 1.57 -10.21
N ASP A 45 -0.74 0.63 -11.06
CA ASP A 45 -0.87 0.71 -12.53
C ASP A 45 -0.39 2.05 -13.13
N GLY A 46 0.74 2.56 -12.63
CA GLY A 46 1.33 3.82 -13.10
C GLY A 46 0.93 5.06 -12.34
N ASP A 47 -0.11 5.00 -11.52
CA ASP A 47 -0.48 6.10 -10.62
C ASP A 47 0.27 5.96 -9.30
N GLU A 48 0.73 7.09 -8.75
CA GLU A 48 1.39 7.05 -7.46
C GLU A 48 0.96 8.22 -6.58
N LYS A 49 1.04 8.01 -5.27
CA LYS A 49 0.75 9.04 -4.29
C LYS A 49 1.61 8.85 -3.06
N LEU A 50 2.23 9.94 -2.61
CA LEU A 50 3.00 9.98 -1.38
C LEU A 50 2.09 10.37 -0.23
N VAL A 51 2.11 9.59 0.85
CA VAL A 51 1.33 9.85 2.06
C VAL A 51 2.22 9.74 3.29
N HIS A 52 1.82 10.33 4.41
CA HIS A 52 2.68 10.49 5.58
C HIS A 52 2.13 9.84 6.85
N SER A 53 1.07 9.06 6.75
CA SER A 53 0.51 8.35 7.90
C SER A 53 -0.03 6.99 7.50
N MET A 54 -0.10 6.08 8.46
CA MET A 54 -0.69 4.76 8.21
C MET A 54 -2.19 4.89 7.93
N GLU A 55 -2.86 5.86 8.54
CA GLU A 55 -4.25 6.15 8.24
C GLU A 55 -4.44 6.49 6.77
N ASP A 56 -3.58 7.34 6.21
CA ASP A 56 -3.62 7.69 4.79
C ASP A 56 -3.29 6.51 3.90
N VAL A 57 -2.33 5.66 4.28
CA VAL A 57 -2.02 4.44 3.54
C VAL A 57 -3.26 3.57 3.38
N MET A 58 -4.02 3.41 4.45
CA MET A 58 -5.18 2.52 4.45
C MET A 58 -6.42 3.12 3.80
N ASN A 59 -6.50 4.44 3.70
CA ASN A 59 -7.74 5.12 3.29
C ASN A 59 -7.65 5.95 2.00
N THR A 60 -6.48 6.03 1.37
CA THR A 60 -6.34 6.76 0.11
C THR A 60 -6.86 5.92 -1.07
N PRO A 61 -7.86 6.41 -1.83
CA PRO A 61 -8.51 5.61 -2.87
C PRO A 61 -7.74 5.64 -4.20
N ILE A 62 -6.53 5.08 -4.22
CA ILE A 62 -5.69 5.02 -5.42
C ILE A 62 -5.84 3.70 -6.19
N PHE A 63 -6.33 2.64 -5.56
CA PHE A 63 -6.39 1.31 -6.15
C PHE A 63 -7.72 1.12 -6.89
N ASP A 64 -7.78 1.59 -8.12
CA ASP A 64 -8.97 1.54 -8.98
C ASP A 64 -10.19 2.22 -8.31
N GLY A 65 -9.93 3.39 -7.68
CA GLY A 65 -10.94 4.15 -6.96
C GLY A 65 -11.26 3.63 -5.56
N HIS A 66 -10.50 2.65 -5.08
CA HIS A 66 -10.68 2.04 -3.76
C HIS A 66 -9.44 2.21 -2.89
N SER A 67 -9.64 2.23 -1.59
CA SER A 67 -8.54 2.27 -0.62
C SER A 67 -8.04 0.86 -0.31
N LEU A 68 -6.84 0.78 0.26
CA LEU A 68 -6.27 -0.51 0.66
C LEU A 68 -7.16 -1.22 1.68
N SER A 69 -7.78 -0.48 2.60
CA SER A 69 -8.73 -1.04 3.57
C SER A 69 -9.90 -1.73 2.90
N GLU A 70 -10.39 -1.17 1.79
CA GLU A 70 -11.54 -1.72 1.07
C GLU A 70 -11.17 -2.99 0.31
N ILE A 71 -9.96 -3.07 -0.23
CA ILE A 71 -9.57 -4.17 -1.12
C ILE A 71 -8.76 -5.27 -0.44
N ALA A 72 -8.45 -5.14 0.84
CA ALA A 72 -7.56 -6.06 1.55
C ALA A 72 -7.95 -7.53 1.42
N GLY A 73 -9.24 -7.83 1.34
CA GLY A 73 -9.74 -9.20 1.14
C GLY A 73 -9.72 -9.68 -0.30
N ASP A 74 -9.48 -8.79 -1.25
CA ASP A 74 -9.57 -9.07 -2.69
C ASP A 74 -8.22 -9.06 -3.40
N ILE A 75 -7.14 -8.70 -2.72
CA ILE A 75 -5.80 -8.71 -3.28
C ILE A 75 -5.23 -10.12 -3.31
N SER A 76 -4.35 -10.40 -4.26
CA SER A 76 -3.72 -11.70 -4.43
C SER A 76 -2.23 -11.54 -4.74
N GLU A 77 -1.51 -12.67 -4.78
CA GLU A 77 -0.08 -12.70 -5.08
C GLU A 77 0.71 -11.73 -4.19
N ILE A 78 0.40 -11.76 -2.89
CA ILE A 78 1.01 -10.87 -1.91
C ILE A 78 2.47 -11.26 -1.69
N ASP A 79 3.36 -10.28 -1.82
CA ASP A 79 4.78 -10.45 -1.59
C ASP A 79 5.31 -9.29 -0.74
N TRP A 80 6.30 -9.58 0.08
CA TRP A 80 6.95 -8.61 0.95
C TRP A 80 8.43 -8.55 0.58
N CYS A 81 8.83 -7.41 0.04
CA CYS A 81 10.20 -7.24 -0.49
C CYS A 81 11.11 -6.44 0.44
#